data_9de8b97fe68f52c0c1df1087a2370595
#
_entry.id   9de8b97fe68f52c0c1df1087a2370595
#
_cell.length_a   1.000
_cell.length_b   1.000
_cell.length_c   1.000
_cell.angle_alpha   90.00
_cell.angle_beta   90.00
_cell.angle_gamma   90.00
#
_symmetry.space_group_name_H-M   'P 1'
#
loop_
_entity.id
_entity.type
_entity.pdbx_description
1 polymer ?
#
loop_
_entity_poly.entity_id
_entity_poly.type
_entity_poly.pdbx_seq_one_letter_code
_entity_poly.pdbx_strand_id
1 'polypeptide(L)'
;MNKTSNRFFKTLSYVVNSLIFIWFLRILISAMFFLSAFSKMMPSPEIGLIWNFEYKQLILGLGFDEDLAQYFSRSIIAFEIFIAISILLSNYLKRVIFPISILLLVIFSSHLSYLILQGVNTNCGCFGDLIPMTPIQALIKNIITIAILFFLYKVTEKNFGSSFKNLMIIMLSSMLFMFIYVPLKSNSKSSVKVVNNQQIDNKDFTTERLDSLNQLRDSLKVTKEDLTEQELIEETNQLELIENEIKQIEDNGPDPVTSMYSKYIEGIDEGEKLLCFFVPGCEHCQIAAKQITDLSKEVQNFPNVVIVFMDEETDKIPDFFEIAGSNYDYQIMDIYTFMDAFWYDDNNTPGVVYLNNGNVLQFYQGSEESGSEIIF
;
A
#
# COMPACT_ATOMS: atom_id res chain seq x y z
N MET A 1 -0.82 32.33 51.37
CA MET A 1 -0.87 31.76 50.01
C MET A 1 -1.51 30.39 49.86
N ASN A 2 -2.34 29.84 50.79
CA ASN A 2 -2.79 28.45 50.73
C ASN A 2 -4.31 28.18 50.61
N LYS A 3 -5.16 29.22 50.60
CA LYS A 3 -6.61 28.99 50.54
C LYS A 3 -7.18 28.91 49.12
N THR A 4 -6.59 29.64 48.20
CA THR A 4 -6.98 29.62 46.77
C THR A 4 -6.53 28.35 46.01
N SER A 5 -5.34 27.85 46.28
CA SER A 5 -4.82 26.58 45.78
C SER A 5 -5.70 25.40 46.24
N ASN A 6 -6.13 25.36 47.50
CA ASN A 6 -6.96 24.29 48.04
C ASN A 6 -8.40 24.29 47.48
N ARG A 7 -8.93 25.48 47.10
CA ARG A 7 -10.23 25.56 46.41
C ARG A 7 -10.12 25.09 44.97
N PHE A 8 -9.07 25.48 44.24
CA PHE A 8 -8.82 25.07 42.87
C PHE A 8 -8.69 23.54 42.76
N PHE A 9 -7.89 22.92 43.63
CA PHE A 9 -7.75 21.46 43.64
C PHE A 9 -9.04 20.72 44.05
N LYS A 10 -9.85 21.27 44.97
CA LYS A 10 -11.17 20.70 45.31
C LYS A 10 -12.17 20.81 44.14
N THR A 11 -12.18 21.93 43.45
CA THR A 11 -13.07 22.14 42.26
C THR A 11 -12.65 21.26 41.10
N LEU A 12 -11.32 21.13 40.85
CA LEU A 12 -10.78 20.25 39.85
C LEU A 12 -11.08 18.79 40.15
N SER A 13 -10.92 18.34 41.42
CA SER A 13 -11.28 17.01 41.85
C SER A 13 -12.78 16.70 41.72
N TYR A 14 -13.64 17.70 41.92
CA TYR A 14 -15.08 17.55 41.74
C TYR A 14 -15.46 17.41 40.27
N VAL A 15 -14.86 18.21 39.38
CA VAL A 15 -15.08 18.14 37.94
C VAL A 15 -14.53 16.83 37.37
N VAL A 16 -13.33 16.44 37.77
CA VAL A 16 -12.67 15.20 37.33
C VAL A 16 -13.45 13.94 37.74
N ASN A 17 -14.12 13.96 38.90
CA ASN A 17 -14.98 12.88 39.37
C ASN A 17 -16.44 13.06 38.98
N SER A 18 -16.79 14.09 38.23
CA SER A 18 -18.18 14.28 37.78
C SER A 18 -18.58 13.15 36.82
N LEU A 19 -19.77 12.62 36.98
CA LEU A 19 -20.33 11.57 36.15
C LEU A 19 -20.31 11.96 34.66
N ILE A 20 -20.54 13.24 34.38
CA ILE A 20 -20.55 13.80 33.02
C ILE A 20 -19.15 13.71 32.39
N PHE A 21 -18.09 14.04 33.14
CA PHE A 21 -16.72 13.97 32.62
C PHE A 21 -16.28 12.54 32.34
N ILE A 22 -16.63 11.60 33.23
CA ILE A 22 -16.33 10.17 33.03
C ILE A 22 -17.05 9.65 31.78
N TRP A 23 -18.33 10.01 31.59
CA TRP A 23 -19.07 9.62 30.39
C TRP A 23 -18.51 10.26 29.11
N PHE A 24 -18.12 11.53 29.18
CA PHE A 24 -17.47 12.19 28.06
C PHE A 24 -16.19 11.45 27.61
N LEU A 25 -15.32 11.09 28.55
CA LEU A 25 -14.10 10.32 28.24
C LEU A 25 -14.42 8.93 27.69
N ARG A 26 -15.47 8.26 28.20
CA ARG A 26 -15.88 6.95 27.67
C ARG A 26 -16.39 7.06 26.25
N ILE A 27 -17.19 8.08 25.93
CA ILE A 27 -17.68 8.33 24.57
C ILE A 27 -16.51 8.64 23.64
N LEU A 28 -15.57 9.48 24.09
CA LEU A 28 -14.37 9.82 23.32
C LEU A 28 -13.53 8.57 22.96
N ILE A 29 -13.25 7.72 23.93
CA ILE A 29 -12.47 6.48 23.71
C ILE A 29 -13.25 5.51 22.82
N SER A 30 -14.55 5.34 23.05
CA SER A 30 -15.41 4.51 22.22
C SER A 30 -15.41 5.00 20.76
N ALA A 31 -15.56 6.30 20.54
CA ALA A 31 -15.52 6.89 19.20
C ALA A 31 -14.16 6.68 18.52
N MET A 32 -13.06 6.76 19.26
CA MET A 32 -11.72 6.49 18.71
C MET A 32 -11.57 5.03 18.24
N PHE A 33 -12.00 4.05 19.05
CA PHE A 33 -11.95 2.64 18.65
C PHE A 33 -12.90 2.36 17.49
N PHE A 34 -14.11 2.94 17.51
CA PHE A 34 -15.07 2.79 16.43
C PHE A 34 -14.55 3.41 15.13
N LEU A 35 -13.95 4.61 15.18
CA LEU A 35 -13.37 5.26 14.02
C LEU A 35 -12.18 4.46 13.47
N SER A 36 -11.34 3.90 14.35
CA SER A 36 -10.23 3.02 13.94
C SER A 36 -10.71 1.76 13.23
N ALA A 37 -11.77 1.11 13.72
CA ALA A 37 -12.36 -0.05 13.08
C ALA A 37 -13.03 0.32 11.75
N PHE A 38 -13.83 1.38 11.75
CA PHE A 38 -14.60 1.84 10.60
C PHE A 38 -13.70 2.27 9.43
N SER A 39 -12.64 3.01 9.71
CA SER A 39 -11.70 3.45 8.69
C SER A 39 -11.00 2.29 7.98
N LYS A 40 -10.75 1.17 8.68
CA LYS A 40 -10.18 -0.04 8.08
C LYS A 40 -11.19 -0.87 7.28
N MET A 41 -12.49 -0.60 7.44
CA MET A 41 -13.58 -1.30 6.74
C MET A 41 -14.08 -0.54 5.50
N MET A 42 -13.72 0.73 5.35
CA MET A 42 -14.14 1.54 4.22
C MET A 42 -13.49 1.05 2.93
N PRO A 43 -14.25 0.84 1.85
CA PRO A 43 -13.67 0.63 0.54
C PRO A 43 -12.94 1.91 0.11
N SER A 44 -11.68 1.80 -0.21
CA SER A 44 -10.94 2.88 -0.88
C SER A 44 -11.13 2.73 -2.40
N PRO A 45 -11.27 3.81 -3.17
CA PRO A 45 -11.26 3.73 -4.63
C PRO A 45 -9.92 3.26 -5.20
N GLU A 46 -8.85 3.33 -4.43
CA GLU A 46 -7.50 2.98 -4.91
C GLU A 46 -7.05 1.59 -4.47
N ILE A 47 -7.27 1.23 -3.20
CA ILE A 47 -7.00 -0.12 -2.66
C ILE A 47 -7.86 -0.29 -1.41
N GLY A 48 -8.63 -1.36 -1.29
CA GLY A 48 -9.42 -1.65 -0.09
C GLY A 48 -8.57 -1.57 1.18
N LEU A 49 -8.94 -0.70 2.14
CA LEU A 49 -8.11 -0.36 3.31
C LEU A 49 -7.74 -1.58 4.15
N ILE A 50 -8.63 -2.57 4.24
CA ILE A 50 -8.34 -3.81 4.97
C ILE A 50 -7.22 -4.60 4.30
N TRP A 51 -7.19 -4.64 2.96
CA TRP A 51 -6.18 -5.35 2.17
C TRP A 51 -4.81 -4.70 2.30
N ASN A 52 -4.77 -3.37 2.31
CA ASN A 52 -3.54 -2.63 2.53
C ASN A 52 -2.94 -2.94 3.92
N PHE A 53 -3.79 -2.99 4.96
CA PHE A 53 -3.39 -3.42 6.29
C PHE A 53 -2.90 -4.88 6.32
N GLU A 54 -3.62 -5.79 5.65
CA GLU A 54 -3.24 -7.20 5.55
C GLU A 54 -1.89 -7.36 4.87
N TYR A 55 -1.73 -6.78 3.70
CA TYR A 55 -0.50 -6.93 2.92
C TYR A 55 0.69 -6.22 3.56
N LYS A 56 0.60 -4.93 3.82
CA LYS A 56 1.73 -4.13 4.35
C LYS A 56 2.11 -4.51 5.78
N GLN A 57 1.14 -4.68 6.67
CA GLN A 57 1.42 -4.84 8.08
C GLN A 57 1.54 -6.31 8.50
N LEU A 58 0.71 -7.19 7.94
CA LEU A 58 0.67 -8.58 8.38
C LEU A 58 1.54 -9.48 7.51
N ILE A 59 1.41 -9.41 6.18
CA ILE A 59 2.18 -10.29 5.28
C ILE A 59 3.63 -9.80 5.20
N LEU A 60 3.87 -8.58 4.71
CA LEU A 60 5.24 -8.05 4.58
C LEU A 60 5.87 -7.73 5.94
N GLY A 61 5.11 -7.11 6.86
CA GLY A 61 5.66 -6.64 8.13
C GLY A 61 5.87 -7.73 9.18
N LEU A 62 4.96 -8.70 9.27
CA LEU A 62 4.99 -9.78 10.27
C LEU A 62 5.24 -11.17 9.69
N GLY A 63 5.28 -11.32 8.36
CA GLY A 63 5.52 -12.59 7.69
C GLY A 63 4.35 -13.59 7.79
N PHE A 64 3.11 -13.09 7.93
CA PHE A 64 1.93 -13.94 7.94
C PHE A 64 1.67 -14.48 6.52
N ASP A 65 1.12 -15.69 6.42
CA ASP A 65 0.50 -16.14 5.19
C ASP A 65 -0.83 -15.42 4.95
N GLU A 66 -1.34 -15.46 3.72
CA GLU A 66 -2.56 -14.75 3.31
C GLU A 66 -3.79 -15.15 4.13
N ASP A 67 -3.98 -16.45 4.36
CA ASP A 67 -5.12 -16.96 5.13
C ASP A 67 -5.07 -16.43 6.57
N LEU A 68 -3.91 -16.52 7.22
CA LEU A 68 -3.72 -16.03 8.58
C LEU A 68 -3.91 -14.51 8.66
N ALA A 69 -3.40 -13.77 7.68
CA ALA A 69 -3.57 -12.32 7.61
C ALA A 69 -5.05 -11.93 7.52
N GLN A 70 -5.83 -12.61 6.68
CA GLN A 70 -7.27 -12.39 6.53
C GLN A 70 -8.05 -12.67 7.82
N TYR A 71 -7.81 -13.79 8.50
CA TYR A 71 -8.48 -14.09 9.76
C TYR A 71 -8.07 -13.12 10.88
N PHE A 72 -6.81 -12.77 10.92
CA PHE A 72 -6.25 -11.91 11.96
C PHE A 72 -6.74 -10.47 11.85
N SER A 73 -6.75 -9.89 10.65
CA SER A 73 -7.23 -8.52 10.39
C SER A 73 -8.69 -8.36 10.78
N ARG A 74 -9.56 -9.26 10.33
CA ARG A 74 -10.99 -9.25 10.67
C ARG A 74 -11.21 -9.43 12.16
N SER A 75 -10.43 -10.29 12.81
CA SER A 75 -10.51 -10.51 14.26
C SER A 75 -10.10 -9.28 15.06
N ILE A 76 -9.04 -8.59 14.65
CA ILE A 76 -8.60 -7.33 15.31
C ILE A 76 -9.67 -6.24 15.15
N ILE A 77 -10.20 -6.04 13.94
CA ILE A 77 -11.22 -5.02 13.70
C ILE A 77 -12.50 -5.34 14.49
N ALA A 78 -12.94 -6.61 14.50
CA ALA A 78 -14.07 -7.05 15.30
C ALA A 78 -13.82 -6.79 16.81
N PHE A 79 -12.60 -6.95 17.25
CA PHE A 79 -12.21 -6.70 18.64
C PHE A 79 -12.19 -5.20 18.98
N GLU A 80 -11.79 -4.33 18.06
CA GLU A 80 -11.92 -2.87 18.20
C GLU A 80 -13.40 -2.46 18.32
N ILE A 81 -14.29 -3.00 17.50
CA ILE A 81 -15.76 -2.78 17.58
C ILE A 81 -16.30 -3.27 18.93
N PHE A 82 -15.92 -4.48 19.34
CA PHE A 82 -16.29 -5.04 20.64
C PHE A 82 -15.90 -4.13 21.81
N ILE A 83 -14.67 -3.59 21.81
CA ILE A 83 -14.20 -2.65 22.83
C ILE A 83 -15.02 -1.37 22.80
N ALA A 84 -15.25 -0.79 21.60
CA ALA A 84 -15.99 0.45 21.44
C ALA A 84 -17.41 0.35 22.03
N ILE A 85 -18.15 -0.72 21.71
CA ILE A 85 -19.48 -0.97 22.23
C ILE A 85 -19.46 -1.25 23.74
N SER A 86 -18.53 -2.08 24.18
CA SER A 86 -18.44 -2.51 25.58
C SER A 86 -18.11 -1.37 26.54
N ILE A 87 -17.31 -0.39 26.12
CA ILE A 87 -17.01 0.81 26.91
C ILE A 87 -18.29 1.60 27.20
N LEU A 88 -19.23 1.67 26.28
CA LEU A 88 -20.51 2.37 26.48
C LEU A 88 -21.48 1.60 27.34
N LEU A 89 -21.53 0.28 27.20
CA LEU A 89 -22.53 -0.57 27.88
C LEU A 89 -22.23 -0.83 29.35
N SER A 90 -21.13 -0.36 29.90
CA SER A 90 -20.76 -0.47 31.33
C SER A 90 -20.61 -1.88 31.89
N ASN A 91 -20.50 -2.89 31.03
CA ASN A 91 -20.32 -4.27 31.45
C ASN A 91 -18.84 -4.62 31.63
N TYR A 92 -18.46 -5.18 32.79
CA TYR A 92 -17.10 -5.64 33.09
C TYR A 92 -15.97 -4.64 32.78
N LEU A 93 -16.26 -3.33 32.81
CA LEU A 93 -15.32 -2.27 32.41
C LEU A 93 -13.96 -2.42 33.10
N LYS A 94 -13.95 -2.41 34.44
CA LYS A 94 -12.72 -2.43 35.25
C LYS A 94 -12.00 -3.77 35.19
N ARG A 95 -12.74 -4.86 35.10
CA ARG A 95 -12.16 -6.21 35.23
C ARG A 95 -11.65 -6.76 33.89
N VAL A 96 -12.28 -6.37 32.78
CA VAL A 96 -12.04 -6.94 31.45
C VAL A 96 -11.74 -5.86 30.42
N ILE A 97 -12.64 -4.92 30.20
CA ILE A 97 -12.58 -4.02 29.03
C ILE A 97 -11.37 -3.08 29.09
N PHE A 98 -11.17 -2.34 30.20
CA PHE A 98 -10.03 -1.44 30.29
C PHE A 98 -8.68 -2.17 30.24
N PRO A 99 -8.45 -3.28 30.97
CA PRO A 99 -7.20 -4.02 30.85
C PRO A 99 -6.92 -4.53 29.43
N ILE A 100 -7.92 -5.08 28.76
CA ILE A 100 -7.78 -5.59 27.40
C ILE A 100 -7.53 -4.45 26.41
N SER A 101 -8.24 -3.32 26.54
CA SER A 101 -8.01 -2.13 25.69
C SER A 101 -6.60 -1.58 25.85
N ILE A 102 -6.10 -1.50 27.08
CA ILE A 102 -4.72 -1.09 27.36
C ILE A 102 -3.72 -2.07 26.74
N LEU A 103 -3.94 -3.38 26.92
CA LEU A 103 -3.09 -4.42 26.35
C LEU A 103 -3.01 -4.31 24.82
N LEU A 104 -4.14 -4.14 24.15
CA LEU A 104 -4.21 -3.98 22.70
C LEU A 104 -3.41 -2.75 22.23
N LEU A 105 -3.61 -1.61 22.89
CA LEU A 105 -2.88 -0.38 22.57
C LEU A 105 -1.37 -0.49 22.86
N VAL A 106 -0.96 -1.25 23.87
CA VAL A 106 0.46 -1.51 24.16
C VAL A 106 1.07 -2.36 23.05
N ILE A 107 0.36 -3.39 22.56
CA ILE A 107 0.82 -4.22 21.42
C ILE A 107 1.00 -3.35 20.19
N PHE A 108 0.00 -2.54 19.83
CA PHE A 108 0.10 -1.63 18.68
C PHE A 108 1.21 -0.58 18.86
N SER A 109 1.38 -0.04 20.06
CA SER A 109 2.46 0.92 20.34
C SER A 109 3.84 0.28 20.21
N SER A 110 3.99 -0.99 20.56
CA SER A 110 5.25 -1.73 20.37
C SER A 110 5.56 -1.91 18.89
N HIS A 111 4.56 -2.24 18.07
CA HIS A 111 4.71 -2.34 16.62
C HIS A 111 5.07 -0.98 16.00
N LEU A 112 4.37 0.10 16.36
CA LEU A 112 4.69 1.46 15.89
C LEU A 112 6.11 1.89 16.29
N SER A 113 6.55 1.55 17.50
CA SER A 113 7.92 1.82 17.94
C SER A 113 8.94 1.08 17.08
N TYR A 114 8.65 -0.14 16.68
CA TYR A 114 9.48 -0.92 15.76
C TYR A 114 9.58 -0.26 14.38
N LEU A 115 8.45 0.20 13.79
CA LEU A 115 8.43 0.93 12.52
C LEU A 115 9.25 2.23 12.59
N ILE A 116 9.14 2.98 13.69
CA ILE A 116 9.93 4.21 13.91
C ILE A 116 11.44 3.90 13.94
N LEU A 117 11.84 2.79 14.57
CA LEU A 117 13.25 2.38 14.62
C LEU A 117 13.79 1.97 13.25
N GLN A 118 12.93 1.50 12.35
CA GLN A 118 13.27 1.20 10.95
C GLN A 118 13.28 2.44 10.06
N GLY A 119 12.92 3.62 10.57
CA GLY A 119 12.89 4.87 9.81
C GLY A 119 11.65 5.04 8.91
N VAL A 120 10.62 4.20 9.08
CA VAL A 120 9.37 4.31 8.33
C VAL A 120 8.61 5.55 8.75
N ASN A 121 8.36 6.47 7.81
CA ASN A 121 7.64 7.74 8.03
C ASN A 121 6.31 7.82 7.26
N THR A 122 5.96 6.76 6.53
CA THR A 122 4.72 6.68 5.75
C THR A 122 3.48 6.49 6.64
N ASN A 123 2.28 6.50 6.04
CA ASN A 123 1.04 6.28 6.76
C ASN A 123 1.05 4.94 7.51
N CYS A 124 0.85 4.97 8.83
CA CYS A 124 0.85 3.76 9.68
C CYS A 124 -0.44 2.92 9.57
N GLY A 125 -1.44 3.36 8.80
CA GLY A 125 -2.71 2.65 8.61
C GLY A 125 -3.60 2.54 9.85
N CYS A 126 -3.26 3.20 10.97
CA CYS A 126 -4.05 3.10 12.22
C CYS A 126 -5.49 3.61 12.10
N PHE A 127 -5.73 4.58 11.21
CA PHE A 127 -7.04 5.07 10.79
C PHE A 127 -7.22 4.97 9.28
N GLY A 128 -6.57 4.00 8.65
CA GLY A 128 -6.56 3.86 7.21
C GLY A 128 -6.06 5.13 6.51
N ASP A 129 -6.56 5.40 5.31
CA ASP A 129 -6.28 6.63 4.57
C ASP A 129 -7.28 7.75 4.88
N LEU A 130 -8.33 7.45 5.69
CA LEU A 130 -9.28 8.47 6.14
C LEU A 130 -8.61 9.57 6.96
N ILE A 131 -7.65 9.22 7.81
CA ILE A 131 -6.83 10.14 8.59
C ILE A 131 -5.38 9.64 8.51
N PRO A 132 -4.61 10.06 7.50
CA PRO A 132 -3.22 9.63 7.38
C PRO A 132 -2.42 10.10 8.59
N MET A 133 -1.70 9.18 9.22
CA MET A 133 -0.90 9.45 10.42
C MET A 133 0.46 8.79 10.29
N THR A 134 1.51 9.54 10.63
CA THR A 134 2.84 8.94 10.78
C THR A 134 2.89 8.01 12.01
N PRO A 135 3.82 7.04 12.07
CA PRO A 135 3.96 6.14 13.22
C PRO A 135 4.17 6.91 14.54
N ILE A 136 4.87 8.04 14.51
CA ILE A 136 5.08 8.91 15.70
C ILE A 136 3.77 9.51 16.18
N GLN A 137 2.95 10.06 15.28
CA GLN A 137 1.64 10.65 15.64
C GLN A 137 0.71 9.60 16.24
N ALA A 138 0.67 8.41 15.63
CA ALA A 138 -0.12 7.28 16.12
C ALA A 138 0.35 6.80 17.50
N LEU A 139 1.66 6.77 17.74
CA LEU A 139 2.23 6.41 19.04
C LEU A 139 1.84 7.41 20.13
N ILE A 140 1.94 8.72 19.86
CA ILE A 140 1.51 9.78 20.79
C ILE A 140 0.03 9.64 21.12
N LYS A 141 -0.83 9.44 20.12
CA LYS A 141 -2.27 9.18 20.29
C LYS A 141 -2.51 7.97 21.21
N ASN A 142 -1.81 6.87 20.99
CA ASN A 142 -1.96 5.65 21.80
C ASN A 142 -1.54 5.88 23.27
N ILE A 143 -0.44 6.59 23.50
CA ILE A 143 0.02 6.94 24.86
C ILE A 143 -1.03 7.77 25.60
N ILE A 144 -1.59 8.80 24.93
CA ILE A 144 -2.66 9.61 25.52
C ILE A 144 -3.89 8.75 25.83
N THR A 145 -4.29 7.87 24.90
CA THR A 145 -5.43 6.96 25.10
C THR A 145 -5.21 6.00 26.24
N ILE A 146 -4.02 5.43 26.38
CA ILE A 146 -3.65 4.56 27.52
C ILE A 146 -3.75 5.33 28.85
N ALA A 147 -3.26 6.57 28.89
CA ALA A 147 -3.35 7.41 30.09
C ALA A 147 -4.83 7.67 30.49
N ILE A 148 -5.69 7.96 29.54
CA ILE A 148 -7.14 8.15 29.76
C ILE A 148 -7.77 6.84 30.25
N LEU A 149 -7.48 5.72 29.61
CA LEU A 149 -8.01 4.41 30.01
C LEU A 149 -7.55 4.03 31.42
N PHE A 150 -6.30 4.30 31.77
CA PHE A 150 -5.77 4.08 33.11
C PHE A 150 -6.47 4.98 34.15
N PHE A 151 -6.73 6.24 33.82
CA PHE A 151 -7.53 7.14 34.63
C PHE A 151 -8.94 6.58 34.84
N LEU A 152 -9.64 6.19 33.77
CA LEU A 152 -10.98 5.57 33.85
C LEU A 152 -10.98 4.29 34.67
N TYR A 153 -9.93 3.46 34.54
CA TYR A 153 -9.74 2.27 35.38
C TYR A 153 -9.67 2.59 36.87
N LYS A 154 -9.03 3.70 37.26
CA LYS A 154 -8.91 4.13 38.68
C LYS A 154 -10.22 4.66 39.24
N VAL A 155 -10.94 5.46 38.46
CA VAL A 155 -12.15 6.18 38.90
C VAL A 155 -13.40 5.31 38.82
N THR A 156 -13.46 4.34 37.91
CA THR A 156 -14.62 3.44 37.78
C THR A 156 -14.65 2.48 38.95
N GLU A 157 -15.79 2.43 39.62
CA GLU A 157 -16.03 1.46 40.71
C GLU A 157 -16.14 0.03 40.17
N LYS A 158 -15.99 -0.97 41.04
CA LYS A 158 -16.18 -2.37 40.64
C LYS A 158 -17.64 -2.59 40.26
N ASN A 159 -17.89 -3.00 39.03
CA ASN A 159 -19.24 -3.27 38.53
C ASN A 159 -19.81 -4.51 39.23
N PHE A 160 -20.75 -4.31 40.12
CA PHE A 160 -21.58 -5.37 40.66
C PHE A 160 -22.78 -5.56 39.71
N GLY A 161 -23.04 -6.80 39.28
CA GLY A 161 -24.22 -7.14 38.50
C GLY A 161 -24.03 -7.20 36.99
N SER A 162 -22.81 -7.10 36.48
CA SER A 162 -22.52 -7.31 35.06
C SER A 162 -22.72 -8.77 34.64
N SER A 163 -23.39 -9.02 33.53
CA SER A 163 -23.60 -10.36 32.99
C SER A 163 -22.49 -10.73 32.01
N PHE A 164 -21.72 -11.78 32.31
CA PHE A 164 -20.72 -12.32 31.39
C PHE A 164 -21.33 -12.76 30.05
N LYS A 165 -22.58 -13.23 30.11
CA LYS A 165 -23.36 -13.60 28.91
C LYS A 165 -23.49 -12.41 27.93
N ASN A 166 -23.79 -11.22 28.42
CA ASN A 166 -23.90 -10.03 27.58
C ASN A 166 -22.56 -9.65 26.92
N LEU A 167 -21.46 -9.79 27.65
CA LEU A 167 -20.13 -9.54 27.10
C LEU A 167 -19.82 -10.50 25.96
N MET A 168 -20.11 -11.79 26.15
CA MET A 168 -19.92 -12.81 25.10
C MET A 168 -20.79 -12.57 23.88
N ILE A 169 -22.04 -12.15 24.10
CA ILE A 169 -22.97 -11.83 22.97
C ILE A 169 -22.40 -10.68 22.15
N ILE A 170 -21.91 -9.61 22.78
CA ILE A 170 -21.35 -8.47 22.07
C ILE A 170 -20.12 -8.90 21.26
N MET A 171 -19.21 -9.69 21.88
CA MET A 171 -18.01 -10.20 21.22
C MET A 171 -18.36 -11.07 20.00
N LEU A 172 -19.25 -12.04 20.17
CA LEU A 172 -19.69 -12.91 19.07
C LEU A 172 -20.41 -12.15 17.98
N SER A 173 -21.25 -11.16 18.34
CA SER A 173 -21.95 -10.31 17.36
C SER A 173 -20.98 -9.44 16.58
N SER A 174 -19.94 -8.89 17.20
CA SER A 174 -18.91 -8.10 16.52
C SER A 174 -18.08 -8.97 15.56
N MET A 175 -17.73 -10.19 15.99
CA MET A 175 -17.05 -11.16 15.12
C MET A 175 -17.92 -11.55 13.93
N LEU A 176 -19.16 -11.96 14.18
CA LEU A 176 -20.09 -12.35 13.13
C LEU A 176 -20.33 -11.20 12.13
N PHE A 177 -20.55 -9.99 12.64
CA PHE A 177 -20.71 -8.80 11.82
C PHE A 177 -19.51 -8.61 10.89
N MET A 178 -18.28 -8.70 11.41
CA MET A 178 -17.08 -8.47 10.62
C MET A 178 -16.91 -9.49 9.51
N PHE A 179 -17.08 -10.80 9.80
CA PHE A 179 -16.95 -11.86 8.80
C PHE A 179 -18.08 -11.88 7.76
N ILE A 180 -19.27 -11.31 8.08
CA ILE A 180 -20.35 -11.14 7.08
C ILE A 180 -20.09 -9.89 6.23
N TYR A 181 -19.66 -8.79 6.84
CA TYR A 181 -19.47 -7.52 6.13
C TYR A 181 -18.23 -7.54 5.21
N VAL A 182 -17.15 -8.15 5.65
CA VAL A 182 -15.92 -8.35 4.85
C VAL A 182 -15.63 -9.85 4.77
N PRO A 183 -16.23 -10.56 3.81
CA PRO A 183 -16.04 -12.00 3.67
C PRO A 183 -14.57 -12.32 3.37
N LEU A 184 -14.17 -13.55 3.72
CA LEU A 184 -12.88 -14.08 3.34
C LEU A 184 -12.83 -14.27 1.83
N LYS A 185 -11.78 -13.83 1.18
CA LYS A 185 -11.54 -14.18 -0.22
C LYS A 185 -11.12 -15.66 -0.27
N SER A 186 -11.82 -16.42 -1.08
CA SER A 186 -11.42 -17.82 -1.36
C SER A 186 -10.16 -17.75 -2.22
N ASN A 187 -9.07 -18.32 -1.71
CA ASN A 187 -7.89 -18.58 -2.51
C ASN A 187 -8.28 -19.52 -3.66
N SER A 188 -8.69 -19.00 -4.79
CA SER A 188 -8.57 -19.75 -6.02
C SER A 188 -7.07 -19.82 -6.27
N LYS A 189 -6.49 -20.96 -5.88
CA LYS A 189 -5.08 -21.25 -6.08
C LYS A 189 -4.75 -21.12 -7.57
N SER A 190 -4.36 -19.97 -8.01
CA SER A 190 -3.38 -19.87 -9.06
C SER A 190 -2.14 -20.51 -8.47
N SER A 191 -1.87 -21.75 -8.86
CA SER A 191 -0.75 -22.53 -8.37
C SER A 191 0.55 -21.97 -8.95
N VAL A 192 1.00 -20.83 -8.41
CA VAL A 192 2.33 -20.32 -8.64
C VAL A 192 3.19 -20.71 -7.44
N LYS A 193 4.03 -21.72 -7.66
CA LYS A 193 5.11 -22.04 -6.73
C LYS A 193 6.01 -20.79 -6.62
N VAL A 194 6.04 -20.21 -5.42
CA VAL A 194 7.03 -19.18 -5.08
C VAL A 194 8.42 -19.81 -5.21
N VAL A 195 9.14 -19.45 -6.24
CA VAL A 195 10.57 -19.63 -6.33
C VAL A 195 11.18 -18.37 -5.75
N ASN A 196 11.89 -18.51 -4.62
CA ASN A 196 12.69 -17.44 -4.05
C ASN A 196 13.64 -16.91 -5.12
N ASN A 197 13.34 -15.76 -5.66
CA ASN A 197 14.24 -15.04 -6.54
C ASN A 197 14.94 -13.95 -5.73
N GLN A 198 16.26 -14.08 -5.68
CA GLN A 198 17.16 -12.96 -5.43
C GLN A 198 16.73 -11.79 -6.33
N GLN A 199 16.61 -10.60 -5.74
CA GLN A 199 16.49 -9.35 -6.49
C GLN A 199 17.60 -9.32 -7.54
N ILE A 200 17.20 -9.46 -8.79
CA ILE A 200 18.03 -9.08 -9.92
C ILE A 200 17.64 -7.61 -10.16
N ASP A 201 18.55 -6.73 -9.79
CA ASP A 201 18.56 -5.34 -10.23
C ASP A 201 18.72 -5.35 -11.76
N ASN A 202 17.62 -5.46 -12.48
CA ASN A 202 17.58 -5.37 -13.95
C ASN A 202 17.52 -3.91 -14.43
N LYS A 203 17.82 -2.96 -13.54
CA LYS A 203 18.03 -1.60 -13.92
C LYS A 203 19.41 -1.53 -14.61
N ASP A 204 19.43 -1.19 -15.88
CA ASP A 204 20.53 -0.54 -16.57
C ASP A 204 21.48 -1.30 -17.47
N PHE A 205 21.41 -2.59 -17.70
CA PHE A 205 22.49 -3.15 -18.57
C PHE A 205 22.41 -2.63 -20.01
N THR A 206 21.23 -2.48 -20.57
CA THR A 206 21.06 -2.03 -21.98
C THR A 206 21.17 -0.51 -22.10
N THR A 207 20.58 0.25 -21.19
CA THR A 207 20.69 1.71 -21.14
C THR A 207 22.11 2.12 -20.80
N GLU A 208 22.75 1.47 -19.82
CA GLU A 208 24.16 1.69 -19.45
C GLU A 208 25.10 1.30 -20.58
N ARG A 209 24.80 0.22 -21.34
CA ARG A 209 25.54 -0.19 -22.52
C ARG A 209 25.39 0.82 -23.66
N LEU A 210 24.17 1.28 -23.93
CA LEU A 210 23.89 2.29 -24.95
C LEU A 210 24.56 3.63 -24.62
N ASP A 211 24.49 4.06 -23.35
CA ASP A 211 25.18 5.26 -22.87
C ASP A 211 26.71 5.12 -22.97
N SER A 212 27.26 3.96 -22.61
CA SER A 212 28.70 3.70 -22.72
C SER A 212 29.17 3.65 -24.19
N LEU A 213 28.38 3.07 -25.09
CA LEU A 213 28.67 3.06 -26.53
C LEU A 213 28.57 4.46 -27.15
N ASN A 214 27.58 5.27 -26.73
CA ASN A 214 27.47 6.66 -27.16
C ASN A 214 28.64 7.51 -26.66
N GLN A 215 29.05 7.36 -25.40
CA GLN A 215 30.25 8.03 -24.85
C GLN A 215 31.54 7.61 -25.60
N LEU A 216 31.67 6.31 -25.90
CA LEU A 216 32.82 5.80 -26.65
C LEU A 216 32.84 6.34 -28.08
N ARG A 217 31.67 6.34 -28.79
CA ARG A 217 31.51 6.95 -30.11
C ARG A 217 31.91 8.43 -30.11
N ASP A 218 31.42 9.19 -29.10
CA ASP A 218 31.69 10.62 -29.03
C ASP A 218 33.17 10.90 -28.68
N SER A 219 33.81 10.08 -27.85
CA SER A 219 35.24 10.18 -27.57
C SER A 219 36.09 9.91 -28.80
N LEU A 220 35.74 8.92 -29.61
CA LEU A 220 36.46 8.60 -30.86
C LEU A 220 36.25 9.70 -31.94
N LYS A 221 35.15 10.42 -31.92
CA LYS A 221 34.90 11.56 -32.86
C LYS A 221 35.73 12.81 -32.52
N VAL A 222 36.20 12.96 -31.29
CA VAL A 222 36.94 14.14 -30.83
C VAL A 222 38.45 14.02 -31.12
N THR A 223 39.02 12.82 -31.31
CA THR A 223 40.48 12.57 -31.36
C THR A 223 41.13 12.73 -32.76
N LYS A 224 40.43 13.32 -33.75
CA LYS A 224 40.85 13.27 -35.15
C LYS A 224 41.98 14.18 -35.63
N GLU A 225 42.64 14.97 -34.79
CA GLU A 225 43.54 16.03 -35.28
C GLU A 225 45.02 15.64 -35.47
N ASP A 226 45.51 14.44 -34.99
CA ASP A 226 46.98 14.10 -35.05
C ASP A 226 47.27 12.61 -35.33
N LEU A 227 46.43 11.88 -36.08
CA LEU A 227 46.62 10.43 -36.29
C LEU A 227 47.31 10.10 -37.62
N THR A 228 48.10 9.03 -37.64
CA THR A 228 48.69 8.44 -38.82
C THR A 228 47.61 7.73 -39.65
N GLU A 229 47.85 7.54 -40.97
CA GLU A 229 46.90 6.95 -41.93
C GLU A 229 46.41 5.53 -41.54
N GLN A 230 47.27 4.76 -40.83
CA GLN A 230 46.91 3.44 -40.30
C GLN A 230 46.03 3.52 -39.03
N GLU A 231 46.28 4.45 -38.14
CA GLU A 231 45.49 4.72 -36.93
C GLU A 231 44.12 5.26 -37.30
N LEU A 232 44.01 6.07 -38.35
CA LEU A 232 42.74 6.60 -38.89
C LEU A 232 41.83 5.49 -39.44
N ILE A 233 42.43 4.47 -40.09
CA ILE A 233 41.68 3.32 -40.64
C ILE A 233 41.17 2.44 -39.47
N GLU A 234 41.98 2.24 -38.45
CA GLU A 234 41.57 1.43 -37.27
C GLU A 234 40.49 2.09 -36.47
N GLU A 235 40.55 3.41 -36.22
CA GLU A 235 39.53 4.20 -35.59
C GLU A 235 38.23 4.24 -36.39
N THR A 236 38.33 4.34 -37.72
CA THR A 236 37.14 4.34 -38.57
C THR A 236 36.41 3.00 -38.55
N ASN A 237 37.17 1.89 -38.50
CA ASN A 237 36.62 0.54 -38.37
C ASN A 237 35.97 0.34 -36.98
N GLN A 238 36.57 0.87 -35.93
CA GLN A 238 35.97 0.82 -34.56
C GLN A 238 34.68 1.66 -34.46
N LEU A 239 34.65 2.84 -35.09
CA LEU A 239 33.46 3.67 -35.17
C LEU A 239 32.33 2.95 -35.91
N GLU A 240 32.63 2.30 -37.02
CA GLU A 240 31.63 1.55 -37.78
C GLU A 240 31.07 0.36 -37.01
N LEU A 241 31.91 -0.34 -36.22
CA LEU A 241 31.48 -1.43 -35.32
C LEU A 241 30.56 -0.92 -34.23
N ILE A 242 30.90 0.21 -33.58
CA ILE A 242 30.11 0.82 -32.54
C ILE A 242 28.76 1.33 -33.10
N GLU A 243 28.79 2.01 -34.23
CA GLU A 243 27.55 2.51 -34.89
C GLU A 243 26.64 1.35 -35.31
N ASN A 244 27.20 0.23 -35.80
CA ASN A 244 26.45 -0.98 -36.09
C ASN A 244 25.88 -1.65 -34.84
N GLU A 245 26.61 -1.70 -33.72
CA GLU A 245 26.12 -2.23 -32.45
C GLU A 245 24.99 -1.35 -31.87
N ILE A 246 25.17 -0.02 -31.89
CA ILE A 246 24.12 0.93 -31.49
C ILE A 246 22.87 0.72 -32.33
N LYS A 247 23.05 0.64 -33.66
CA LYS A 247 21.95 0.43 -34.59
C LYS A 247 21.25 -0.91 -34.41
N GLN A 248 21.99 -1.99 -34.07
CA GLN A 248 21.40 -3.28 -33.75
C GLN A 248 20.56 -3.23 -32.46
N ILE A 249 21.01 -2.49 -31.45
CA ILE A 249 20.26 -2.31 -30.20
C ILE A 249 19.02 -1.45 -30.45
N GLU A 250 19.14 -0.40 -31.28
CA GLU A 250 18.01 0.47 -31.64
C GLU A 250 16.96 -0.23 -32.55
N ASP A 251 17.41 -1.05 -33.51
CA ASP A 251 16.54 -1.73 -34.47
C ASP A 251 15.87 -3.00 -33.89
N ASN A 252 16.55 -3.75 -33.01
CA ASN A 252 16.08 -5.03 -32.48
C ASN A 252 15.64 -4.96 -31.00
N GLY A 253 15.84 -3.81 -30.36
CA GLY A 253 15.66 -3.66 -28.92
C GLY A 253 16.69 -4.41 -28.10
N PRO A 254 16.55 -4.39 -26.77
CA PRO A 254 17.44 -5.09 -25.85
C PRO A 254 17.37 -6.60 -26.00
N ASP A 255 18.45 -7.31 -25.64
CA ASP A 255 18.45 -8.76 -25.60
C ASP A 255 17.30 -9.30 -24.72
N PRO A 256 16.59 -10.34 -25.16
CA PRO A 256 15.47 -10.86 -24.39
C PRO A 256 15.87 -11.38 -23.02
N VAL A 257 15.16 -10.94 -21.99
CA VAL A 257 15.31 -11.43 -20.60
C VAL A 257 13.99 -11.86 -20.04
N THR A 258 14.01 -12.72 -19.06
CA THR A 258 12.81 -13.12 -18.33
C THR A 258 12.51 -12.11 -17.24
N SER A 259 11.43 -11.33 -17.43
CA SER A 259 11.02 -10.36 -16.42
C SER A 259 10.35 -11.02 -15.21
N MET A 260 10.25 -10.29 -14.10
CA MET A 260 9.48 -10.73 -12.94
C MET A 260 7.98 -10.90 -13.24
N TYR A 261 7.48 -10.27 -14.29
CA TYR A 261 6.07 -10.28 -14.67
C TYR A 261 5.67 -11.54 -15.44
N SER A 262 6.63 -12.24 -16.06
CA SER A 262 6.38 -13.47 -16.84
C SER A 262 5.78 -14.61 -16.04
N LYS A 263 6.01 -14.62 -14.71
CA LYS A 263 5.36 -15.60 -13.81
C LYS A 263 3.86 -15.36 -13.63
N TYR A 264 3.36 -14.17 -14.00
CA TYR A 264 1.96 -13.79 -13.84
C TYR A 264 1.24 -13.62 -15.19
N ILE A 265 1.97 -13.22 -16.24
CA ILE A 265 1.40 -12.80 -17.51
C ILE A 265 2.13 -13.49 -18.65
N GLU A 266 1.43 -14.38 -19.36
CA GLU A 266 1.99 -15.10 -20.48
C GLU A 266 2.29 -14.14 -21.65
N GLY A 267 3.48 -14.27 -22.27
CA GLY A 267 3.90 -13.46 -23.42
C GLY A 267 4.23 -12.00 -23.11
N ILE A 268 4.34 -11.63 -21.84
CA ILE A 268 4.66 -10.23 -21.44
C ILE A 268 6.07 -9.80 -21.85
N ASP A 269 6.99 -10.76 -21.98
CA ASP A 269 8.39 -10.53 -22.31
C ASP A 269 8.63 -10.48 -23.84
N GLU A 270 7.59 -10.54 -24.68
CA GLU A 270 7.71 -10.53 -26.13
C GLU A 270 7.51 -9.13 -26.71
N GLY A 271 8.57 -8.52 -27.26
CA GLY A 271 8.54 -7.19 -27.89
C GLY A 271 8.25 -6.07 -26.90
N GLU A 272 7.73 -4.96 -27.44
CA GLU A 272 7.39 -3.78 -26.64
C GLU A 272 6.01 -3.89 -26.01
N LYS A 273 5.95 -3.70 -24.69
CA LYS A 273 4.71 -3.76 -23.90
C LYS A 273 4.60 -2.58 -22.95
N LEU A 274 3.38 -2.08 -22.79
CA LEU A 274 2.97 -1.21 -21.71
C LEU A 274 2.08 -2.02 -20.76
N LEU A 275 2.68 -2.48 -19.65
CA LEU A 275 1.98 -3.22 -18.62
C LEU A 275 1.41 -2.25 -17.59
N CYS A 276 0.08 -2.22 -17.50
CA CYS A 276 -0.64 -1.26 -16.67
C CYS A 276 -1.33 -1.98 -15.50
N PHE A 277 -1.04 -1.55 -14.28
CA PHE A 277 -1.67 -2.02 -13.06
C PHE A 277 -2.72 -1.01 -12.62
N PHE A 278 -4.00 -1.36 -12.76
CA PHE A 278 -5.13 -0.45 -12.53
C PHE A 278 -6.19 -1.05 -11.60
N VAL A 279 -6.92 -0.17 -10.93
CA VAL A 279 -8.15 -0.51 -10.21
C VAL A 279 -9.32 0.10 -11.00
N PRO A 280 -10.37 -0.66 -11.34
CA PRO A 280 -11.43 -0.19 -12.25
C PRO A 280 -12.13 1.09 -11.78
N GLY A 281 -12.37 1.24 -10.47
CA GLY A 281 -13.03 2.41 -9.91
C GLY A 281 -12.13 3.60 -9.60
N CYS A 282 -10.82 3.49 -9.81
CA CYS A 282 -9.84 4.53 -9.50
C CYS A 282 -9.83 5.62 -10.59
N GLU A 283 -10.16 6.86 -10.23
CA GLU A 283 -10.19 7.99 -11.16
C GLU A 283 -8.82 8.27 -11.79
N HIS A 284 -7.73 8.15 -11.04
CA HIS A 284 -6.37 8.33 -11.55
C HIS A 284 -5.99 7.25 -12.56
N CYS A 285 -6.42 6.01 -12.35
CA CYS A 285 -6.23 4.92 -13.31
C CYS A 285 -7.00 5.15 -14.61
N GLN A 286 -8.22 5.68 -14.53
CA GLN A 286 -9.03 6.05 -15.69
C GLN A 286 -8.38 7.18 -16.50
N ILE A 287 -7.84 8.19 -15.81
CA ILE A 287 -7.11 9.30 -16.42
C ILE A 287 -5.84 8.77 -17.12
N ALA A 288 -5.06 7.93 -16.45
CA ALA A 288 -3.86 7.32 -17.02
C ALA A 288 -4.17 6.48 -18.26
N ALA A 289 -5.22 5.66 -18.21
CA ALA A 289 -5.67 4.87 -19.36
C ALA A 289 -6.09 5.76 -20.56
N LYS A 290 -6.74 6.89 -20.27
CA LYS A 290 -7.10 7.86 -21.31
C LYS A 290 -5.87 8.52 -21.91
N GLN A 291 -4.88 8.92 -21.12
CA GLN A 291 -3.61 9.46 -21.60
C GLN A 291 -2.89 8.45 -22.51
N ILE A 292 -2.82 7.18 -22.11
CA ILE A 292 -2.26 6.09 -22.91
C ILE A 292 -3.02 5.99 -24.26
N THR A 293 -4.35 6.06 -24.24
CA THR A 293 -5.17 6.02 -25.44
C THR A 293 -4.90 7.21 -26.37
N ASP A 294 -4.73 8.39 -25.83
CA ASP A 294 -4.48 9.59 -26.63
C ASP A 294 -3.07 9.54 -27.24
N LEU A 295 -2.06 9.14 -26.45
CA LEU A 295 -0.68 8.93 -26.92
C LEU A 295 -0.59 7.83 -28.02
N SER A 296 -1.36 6.76 -27.88
CA SER A 296 -1.38 5.67 -28.88
C SER A 296 -1.88 6.11 -30.25
N LYS A 297 -2.60 7.23 -30.34
CA LYS A 297 -3.06 7.82 -31.64
C LYS A 297 -2.00 8.71 -32.27
N GLU A 298 -1.09 9.25 -31.48
CA GLU A 298 -0.07 10.21 -31.93
C GLU A 298 1.27 9.53 -32.26
N VAL A 299 1.61 8.44 -31.56
CA VAL A 299 2.91 7.77 -31.68
C VAL A 299 2.79 6.59 -32.67
N GLN A 300 3.63 6.58 -33.71
CA GLN A 300 3.76 5.43 -34.61
C GLN A 300 4.46 4.28 -33.86
N ASN A 301 3.99 3.05 -34.07
CA ASN A 301 4.51 1.84 -33.41
C ASN A 301 4.38 1.89 -31.87
N PHE A 302 3.26 2.41 -31.39
CA PHE A 302 3.01 2.46 -29.95
C PHE A 302 3.06 1.05 -29.35
N PRO A 303 3.69 0.87 -28.16
CA PRO A 303 3.78 -0.42 -27.47
C PRO A 303 2.43 -1.07 -27.26
N ASN A 304 2.39 -2.41 -27.29
CA ASN A 304 1.16 -3.15 -27.00
C ASN A 304 0.75 -2.99 -25.54
N VAL A 305 -0.43 -2.46 -25.29
CA VAL A 305 -0.96 -2.20 -23.96
C VAL A 305 -1.60 -3.46 -23.38
N VAL A 306 -1.15 -3.86 -22.20
CA VAL A 306 -1.72 -4.98 -21.43
C VAL A 306 -2.16 -4.43 -20.08
N ILE A 307 -3.44 -4.56 -19.75
CA ILE A 307 -3.98 -4.08 -18.48
C ILE A 307 -4.16 -5.25 -17.50
N VAL A 308 -3.70 -5.06 -16.28
CA VAL A 308 -4.00 -5.93 -15.13
C VAL A 308 -4.91 -5.15 -14.21
N PHE A 309 -6.13 -5.63 -14.07
CA PHE A 309 -7.06 -5.10 -13.08
C PHE A 309 -6.98 -5.88 -11.79
N MET A 310 -6.99 -5.16 -10.67
CA MET A 310 -7.28 -5.76 -9.38
C MET A 310 -8.72 -6.31 -9.38
N ASP A 311 -8.98 -7.41 -8.68
CA ASP A 311 -10.29 -8.06 -8.62
C ASP A 311 -11.34 -7.30 -7.78
N GLU A 312 -11.09 -6.04 -7.46
CA GLU A 312 -12.05 -5.13 -6.82
C GLU A 312 -12.78 -4.29 -7.86
N GLU A 313 -14.06 -3.99 -7.60
CA GLU A 313 -14.90 -3.13 -8.46
C GLU A 313 -14.93 -3.57 -9.95
N THR A 314 -14.84 -4.86 -10.21
CA THR A 314 -14.78 -5.42 -11.57
C THR A 314 -16.03 -5.14 -12.39
N ASP A 315 -17.16 -4.82 -11.75
CA ASP A 315 -18.38 -4.34 -12.37
C ASP A 315 -18.21 -2.97 -13.05
N LYS A 316 -17.19 -2.19 -12.66
CA LYS A 316 -16.86 -0.89 -13.27
C LYS A 316 -15.92 -0.97 -14.48
N ILE A 317 -15.42 -2.15 -14.86
CA ILE A 317 -14.54 -2.31 -16.03
C ILE A 317 -15.15 -1.75 -17.32
N PRO A 318 -16.46 -1.94 -17.63
CA PRO A 318 -17.07 -1.33 -18.82
C PRO A 318 -17.00 0.20 -18.78
N ASP A 319 -17.31 0.82 -17.65
CA ASP A 319 -17.26 2.27 -17.48
C ASP A 319 -15.82 2.79 -17.56
N PHE A 320 -14.86 2.02 -17.05
CA PHE A 320 -13.43 2.33 -17.17
C PHE A 320 -12.98 2.45 -18.63
N PHE A 321 -13.34 1.51 -19.48
CA PHE A 321 -12.99 1.55 -20.89
C PHE A 321 -13.75 2.63 -21.67
N GLU A 322 -14.97 2.96 -21.26
CA GLU A 322 -15.70 4.10 -21.83
C GLU A 322 -14.96 5.41 -21.56
N ILE A 323 -14.45 5.61 -20.33
CA ILE A 323 -13.65 6.79 -19.94
C ILE A 323 -12.28 6.79 -20.63
N ALA A 324 -11.62 5.64 -20.67
CA ALA A 324 -10.34 5.46 -21.37
C ALA A 324 -10.41 5.75 -22.87
N GLY A 325 -11.59 5.59 -23.48
CA GLY A 325 -11.84 5.85 -24.90
C GLY A 325 -11.28 4.77 -25.84
N SER A 326 -10.85 3.64 -25.31
CA SER A 326 -10.42 2.45 -26.06
C SER A 326 -10.58 1.19 -25.19
N ASN A 327 -10.70 0.04 -25.86
CA ASN A 327 -10.66 -1.26 -25.20
C ASN A 327 -9.26 -1.85 -25.38
N TYR A 328 -8.73 -2.42 -24.31
CA TYR A 328 -7.42 -3.06 -24.27
C TYR A 328 -7.57 -4.52 -23.81
N ASP A 329 -6.60 -5.34 -24.17
CA ASP A 329 -6.48 -6.67 -23.59
C ASP A 329 -6.21 -6.54 -22.09
N TYR A 330 -6.96 -7.29 -21.28
CA TYR A 330 -6.81 -7.23 -19.83
C TYR A 330 -6.97 -8.59 -19.20
N GLN A 331 -6.40 -8.71 -18.01
CA GLN A 331 -6.66 -9.81 -17.08
C GLN A 331 -7.05 -9.27 -15.73
N ILE A 332 -7.79 -10.07 -14.96
CA ILE A 332 -8.16 -9.75 -13.58
C ILE A 332 -7.25 -10.59 -12.67
N MET A 333 -6.65 -9.94 -11.71
CA MET A 333 -5.73 -10.55 -10.76
C MET A 333 -6.24 -10.34 -9.34
N ASP A 334 -6.23 -11.39 -8.51
CA ASP A 334 -6.58 -11.22 -7.11
C ASP A 334 -5.64 -10.22 -6.43
N ILE A 335 -6.14 -9.58 -5.38
CA ILE A 335 -5.44 -8.45 -4.76
C ILE A 335 -4.04 -8.81 -4.25
N TYR A 336 -3.83 -10.03 -3.73
CA TYR A 336 -2.52 -10.41 -3.20
C TYR A 336 -1.51 -10.64 -4.32
N THR A 337 -1.93 -11.34 -5.38
CA THR A 337 -1.11 -11.54 -6.58
C THR A 337 -0.84 -10.21 -7.28
N PHE A 338 -1.84 -9.32 -7.36
CA PHE A 338 -1.67 -7.97 -7.90
C PHE A 338 -0.63 -7.18 -7.12
N MET A 339 -0.73 -7.19 -5.79
CA MET A 339 0.23 -6.51 -4.92
C MET A 339 1.64 -7.10 -5.02
N ASP A 340 1.78 -8.44 -5.12
CA ASP A 340 3.08 -9.10 -5.29
C ASP A 340 3.71 -8.78 -6.65
N ALA A 341 2.89 -8.62 -7.70
CA ALA A 341 3.34 -8.25 -9.04
C ALA A 341 3.70 -6.77 -9.18
N PHE A 342 2.98 -5.90 -8.50
CA PHE A 342 3.05 -4.45 -8.68
C PHE A 342 3.90 -3.75 -7.62
N TRP A 343 4.06 -4.35 -6.42
CA TRP A 343 4.57 -3.66 -5.25
C TRP A 343 6.11 -3.55 -5.24
N TYR A 344 6.60 -2.36 -5.59
CA TYR A 344 7.93 -1.88 -5.24
C TYR A 344 7.78 -0.60 -4.42
N ASP A 345 8.33 -0.54 -3.20
CA ASP A 345 8.46 0.63 -2.33
C ASP A 345 7.33 1.68 -2.42
N ASP A 346 6.26 1.49 -1.65
CA ASP A 346 5.15 2.45 -1.49
C ASP A 346 4.42 2.89 -2.78
N ASN A 347 4.41 2.07 -3.83
CA ASN A 347 3.75 2.38 -5.09
C ASN A 347 2.21 2.43 -4.92
N ASN A 348 1.61 3.48 -5.43
CA ASN A 348 0.17 3.65 -5.55
C ASN A 348 -0.27 3.44 -7.00
N THR A 349 -1.49 2.92 -7.21
CA THR A 349 -2.09 2.90 -8.53
C THR A 349 -2.44 4.33 -8.98
N PRO A 350 -2.31 4.66 -10.27
CA PRO A 350 -1.91 3.81 -11.39
C PRO A 350 -0.41 3.49 -11.41
N GLY A 351 -0.06 2.30 -11.87
CA GLY A 351 1.29 1.94 -12.20
C GLY A 351 1.39 1.48 -13.65
N VAL A 352 2.39 1.98 -14.38
CA VAL A 352 2.63 1.62 -15.78
C VAL A 352 4.09 1.26 -15.96
N VAL A 353 4.35 0.08 -16.48
CA VAL A 353 5.68 -0.45 -16.74
C VAL A 353 5.90 -0.56 -18.22
N TYR A 354 6.90 0.13 -18.75
CA TYR A 354 7.34 -0.04 -20.13
C TYR A 354 8.40 -1.15 -20.20
N LEU A 355 8.08 -2.17 -20.97
CA LEU A 355 8.94 -3.34 -21.19
C LEU A 355 9.31 -3.45 -22.67
N ASN A 356 10.55 -3.88 -22.91
CA ASN A 356 10.97 -4.32 -24.24
C ASN A 356 11.75 -5.63 -24.11
N ASN A 357 11.26 -6.69 -24.72
CA ASN A 357 11.82 -8.04 -24.64
C ASN A 357 12.10 -8.47 -23.18
N GLY A 358 11.17 -8.20 -22.26
CA GLY A 358 11.28 -8.53 -20.83
C GLY A 358 12.11 -7.54 -20.00
N ASN A 359 12.87 -6.65 -20.63
CA ASN A 359 13.62 -5.61 -19.93
C ASN A 359 12.66 -4.48 -19.50
N VAL A 360 12.69 -4.12 -18.21
CA VAL A 360 11.98 -2.96 -17.69
C VAL A 360 12.76 -1.70 -18.04
N LEU A 361 12.25 -0.92 -18.98
CA LEU A 361 12.90 0.31 -19.45
C LEU A 361 12.48 1.52 -18.62
N GLN A 362 11.20 1.57 -18.24
CA GLN A 362 10.65 2.70 -17.49
C GLN A 362 9.50 2.23 -16.61
N PHE A 363 9.39 2.87 -15.45
CA PHE A 363 8.27 2.70 -14.53
C PHE A 363 7.64 4.06 -14.24
N TYR A 364 6.33 4.17 -14.46
CA TYR A 364 5.55 5.36 -14.18
C TYR A 364 4.59 5.08 -13.04
N GLN A 365 4.50 6.02 -12.12
CA GLN A 365 3.64 5.90 -10.95
C GLN A 365 2.82 7.17 -10.77
N GLY A 366 1.54 7.02 -10.42
CA GLY A 366 0.75 8.15 -9.96
C GLY A 366 1.21 8.60 -8.57
N SER A 367 1.58 9.87 -8.41
CA SER A 367 1.81 10.51 -7.13
C SER A 367 0.73 11.54 -6.84
N GLU A 368 0.36 11.71 -5.58
CA GLU A 368 -0.58 12.77 -5.16
C GLU A 368 -0.10 14.19 -5.53
N GLU A 369 1.23 14.39 -5.66
CA GLU A 369 1.84 15.70 -5.95
C GLU A 369 2.00 15.99 -7.44
N SER A 370 2.08 14.99 -8.32
CA SER A 370 2.39 15.21 -9.75
C SER A 370 1.16 15.24 -10.65
N GLY A 371 -0.06 15.07 -10.14
CA GLY A 371 -1.26 14.88 -10.96
C GLY A 371 -0.94 13.90 -12.07
N SER A 372 -1.55 12.79 -12.11
CA SER A 372 -1.44 11.60 -12.98
C SER A 372 -0.97 11.80 -14.44
N GLU A 373 0.05 12.60 -14.70
CA GLU A 373 0.64 12.72 -16.03
C GLU A 373 1.72 11.63 -16.20
N ILE A 374 1.41 10.65 -17.04
CA ILE A 374 2.41 9.72 -17.57
C ILE A 374 3.15 10.51 -18.65
N ILE A 375 4.39 10.88 -18.36
CA ILE A 375 5.27 11.55 -19.31
C ILE A 375 6.11 10.46 -19.97
N PHE A 376 5.94 10.27 -21.30
CA PHE A 376 6.77 9.38 -22.11
C PHE A 376 7.94 10.14 -22.71
#